data_6596d386a3095533f27661153071e076
#
_entry.id   6596d386a3095533f27661153071e076
#
_cell.length_a   1.000
_cell.length_b   1.000
_cell.length_c   1.000
_cell.angle_alpha   90.00
_cell.angle_beta   90.00
_cell.angle_gamma   90.00
#
_symmetry.space_group_name_H-M   'P 1'
#
loop_
_entity.id
_entity.type
_entity.pdbx_description
1 polymer ?
#
loop_
_entity_poly.entity_id
_entity_poly.type
_entity_poly.pdbx_seq_one_letter_code
_entity_poly.pdbx_strand_id
1 'polypeptide(L)' 'MAKLLNLAMAAKMAGVSRKDVQTQIREGKLHTFEGMIRVNELIRVYPGAELTNKHEMLDF' A
#
# COMPACT_ATOMS: atom_id res chain seq x y z
N MET A 1 4.43 9.09 -13.65
CA MET A 1 3.36 9.54 -12.83
C MET A 1 3.13 8.66 -11.65
N ALA A 2 2.89 9.23 -10.52
CA ALA A 2 2.65 8.45 -9.33
C ALA A 2 1.27 7.83 -9.39
N LYS A 3 1.17 6.58 -9.04
CA LYS A 3 -0.09 5.92 -8.95
C LYS A 3 -0.62 6.04 -7.53
N LEU A 4 -1.88 6.34 -7.40
CA LEU A 4 -2.51 6.48 -6.09
C LEU A 4 -3.38 5.27 -5.81
N LEU A 5 -3.32 4.82 -4.56
CA LEU A 5 -4.08 3.67 -4.12
C LEU A 5 -4.98 4.07 -2.98
N ASN A 6 -6.18 3.51 -2.94
CA ASN A 6 -7.00 3.73 -1.76
C ASN A 6 -6.51 2.80 -0.66
N LEU A 7 -7.07 2.98 0.54
CA LEU A 7 -6.61 2.24 1.69
C LEU A 7 -6.71 0.74 1.50
N ALA A 8 -7.81 0.28 0.95
CA ALA A 8 -8.02 -1.15 0.76
C ALA A 8 -7.00 -1.74 -0.21
N MET A 9 -6.75 -1.03 -1.30
CA MET A 9 -5.79 -1.51 -2.29
C MET A 9 -4.38 -1.52 -1.71
N ALA A 10 -4.04 -0.49 -0.96
CA ALA A 10 -2.72 -0.41 -0.36
C ALA A 10 -2.50 -1.58 0.60
N ALA A 11 -3.49 -1.87 1.41
CA ALA A 11 -3.38 -2.98 2.35
C ALA A 11 -3.22 -4.30 1.62
N LYS A 12 -3.98 -4.47 0.56
CA LYS A 12 -3.91 -5.71 -0.20
C LYS A 12 -2.55 -5.89 -0.84
N MET A 13 -2.01 -4.84 -1.42
CA MET A 13 -0.71 -4.92 -2.03
C MET A 13 0.39 -5.16 -1.02
N ALA A 14 0.24 -4.61 0.16
CA ALA A 14 1.23 -4.79 1.20
C ALA A 14 1.10 -6.13 1.90
N GLY A 15 -0.02 -6.81 1.71
CA GLY A 15 -0.24 -8.08 2.37
C GLY A 15 -0.56 -7.93 3.85
N VAL A 16 -1.14 -6.80 4.23
CA VAL A 16 -1.48 -6.53 5.63
C VAL A 16 -2.91 -6.05 5.70
N SER A 17 -3.41 -5.87 6.90
CA SER A 17 -4.77 -5.39 7.09
C SER A 17 -4.83 -3.88 6.89
N ARG A 18 -6.04 -3.39 6.65
CA ARG A 18 -6.21 -1.94 6.53
C ARG A 18 -5.83 -1.24 7.82
N LYS A 19 -6.07 -1.89 8.94
CA LYS A 19 -5.73 -1.30 10.22
C LYS A 19 -4.22 -1.08 10.32
N ASP A 20 -3.45 -2.02 9.80
CA ASP A 20 -2.00 -1.87 9.80
C ASP A 20 -1.58 -0.64 9.02
N VAL A 21 -2.16 -0.47 7.83
CA VAL A 21 -1.83 0.67 7.01
C VAL A 21 -2.23 1.96 7.72
N GLN A 22 -3.41 1.96 8.33
CA GLN A 22 -3.86 3.14 9.06
C GLN A 22 -2.92 3.49 10.21
N THR A 23 -2.39 2.49 10.87
CA THR A 23 -1.45 2.71 11.96
C THR A 23 -0.19 3.39 11.44
N GLN A 24 0.31 2.94 10.30
CA GLN A 24 1.48 3.56 9.70
C GLN A 24 1.23 5.01 9.35
N ILE A 25 0.04 5.29 8.85
CA ILE A 25 -0.33 6.66 8.52
C ILE A 25 -0.39 7.51 9.79
N ARG A 26 -1.01 6.98 10.82
CA ARG A 26 -1.17 7.70 12.06
C ARG A 26 0.18 8.00 12.71
N GLU A 27 1.11 7.08 12.58
CA GLU A 27 2.43 7.27 13.17
C GLU A 27 3.35 8.11 12.32
N GLY A 28 2.88 8.54 11.17
CA GLY A 28 3.67 9.40 10.32
C GLY A 28 4.68 8.69 9.46
N LYS A 29 4.63 7.37 9.42
CA LYS A 29 5.56 6.61 8.61
C LYS A 29 5.11 6.48 7.17
N LEU A 30 3.82 6.58 6.95
CA LEU A 30 3.25 6.48 5.62
C LEU A 30 2.44 7.73 5.35
N HIS A 31 2.82 8.46 4.32
CA HIS A 31 2.15 9.71 3.99
C HIS A 31 1.05 9.46 2.98
N THR A 32 -0.01 10.26 3.09
CA THR A 32 -1.13 10.15 2.17
C THR A 32 -1.27 11.44 1.40
N PHE A 33 -1.93 11.34 0.26
CA PHE A 33 -2.22 12.49 -0.56
C PHE A 33 -3.70 12.47 -0.85
N GLU A 34 -4.44 13.37 -0.23
CA GLU A 34 -5.89 13.45 -0.37
C GLU A 34 -6.56 12.12 -0.03
N GLY A 35 -6.08 11.48 1.02
CA GLY A 35 -6.66 10.22 1.45
C GLY A 35 -6.20 9.02 0.66
N MET A 36 -5.33 9.23 -0.32
CA MET A 36 -4.80 8.15 -1.14
C MET A 36 -3.34 7.93 -0.81
N ILE A 37 -2.85 6.77 -1.16
CA ILE A 37 -1.47 6.39 -0.86
C ILE A 37 -0.72 6.19 -2.16
N ARG A 38 0.45 6.80 -2.26
CA ARG A 38 1.28 6.61 -3.44
C ARG A 38 1.97 5.28 -3.38
N VAL A 39 2.09 4.64 -4.52
CA VAL A 39 2.78 3.36 -4.59
C VAL A 39 4.19 3.46 -4.04
N ASN A 40 4.88 4.55 -4.35
CA ASN A 40 6.24 4.74 -3.86
C ASN A 40 6.29 4.78 -2.34
N GLU A 41 5.33 5.44 -1.73
CA GLU A 41 5.28 5.50 -0.27
C GLU A 41 5.03 4.12 0.31
N LEU A 42 4.12 3.39 -0.30
CA LEU A 42 3.78 2.07 0.18
C LEU A 42 4.99 1.15 0.13
N ILE A 43 5.71 1.17 -0.97
CA ILE A 43 6.88 0.31 -1.14
C ILE A 43 7.97 0.68 -0.14
N ARG A 44 8.08 1.95 0.19
CA ARG A 44 9.08 2.37 1.16
C ARG A 44 8.81 1.80 2.54
N VAL A 45 7.56 1.75 2.93
CA VAL A 45 7.18 1.22 4.23
C VAL A 45 7.09 -0.30 4.19
N TYR A 46 6.62 -0.84 3.07
CA TYR A 46 6.48 -2.28 2.88
C TYR A 46 7.24 -2.68 1.62
N PRO A 47 8.52 -2.93 1.72
CA PRO A 47 9.36 -3.13 0.53
C PRO A 47 8.94 -4.24 -0.41
N GLY A 48 8.20 -5.21 0.07
CA GLY A 48 7.78 -6.29 -0.80
C GLY A 48 6.39 -6.13 -1.38
N ALA A 49 5.77 -4.99 -1.15
CA ALA A 49 4.35 -4.85 -1.43
C ALA A 49 3.97 -5.06 -2.89
N GLU A 50 4.67 -4.41 -3.79
CA GLU A 50 4.23 -4.40 -5.17
C GLU A 50 4.27 -5.77 -5.82
N LEU A 51 5.05 -6.66 -5.32
CA LEU A 51 5.19 -7.96 -5.94
C LEU A 51 4.01 -8.86 -5.72
N THR A 52 3.32 -8.64 -4.64
CA THR A 52 2.17 -9.45 -4.30
C THR A 52 1.11 -9.38 -5.37
N ASN A 53 0.96 -8.22 -5.93
CA ASN A 53 -0.06 -8.00 -6.92
C ASN A 53 0.13 -8.86 -8.14
N LYS A 54 1.36 -9.07 -8.53
CA LYS A 54 1.64 -9.88 -9.69
C LYS A 54 1.26 -11.32 -9.47
N HIS A 55 1.51 -11.79 -8.27
CA HIS A 55 1.17 -13.16 -7.95
C HIS A 55 -0.29 -13.41 -8.09
N GLU A 56 -1.08 -12.47 -7.68
CA GLU A 56 -2.51 -12.66 -7.80
C GLU A 56 -2.93 -12.84 -9.24
N MET A 57 -2.30 -12.09 -10.10
CA MET A 57 -2.65 -12.19 -11.49
C MET A 57 -2.26 -13.53 -12.07
N LEU A 58 -1.18 -14.07 -11.59
CA LEU A 58 -0.72 -15.33 -12.12
C LEU A 58 -1.50 -16.51 -11.62
N ASP A 59 -2.20 -16.33 -10.56
CA ASP A 59 -2.94 -17.42 -9.97
C ASP A 59 -4.18 -17.79 -10.74
N PHE A 60 -4.53 -17.05 -11.73
CA PHE A 60 -5.73 -17.41 -12.49
C PHE A 60 -5.45 -18.32 -13.65
#